data_19cff576f71a8c13c347e1561b358906
#
_entry.id   19cff576f71a8c13c347e1561b358906
#
_cell.length_a   1.000
_cell.length_b   1.000
_cell.length_c   1.000
_cell.angle_alpha   90.00
_cell.angle_beta   90.00
_cell.angle_gamma   90.00
#
_symmetry.space_group_name_H-M   'P 1'
#
loop_
_entity.id
_entity.type
_entity.pdbx_description
1 polymer ?
#
loop_
_entity_poly.entity_id
_entity_poly.type
_entity_poly.pdbx_seq_one_letter_code
_entity_poly.pdbx_strand_id
1 'polypeptide(L)'
;MKSSRFSSLFFLLAVACGAPSTVATRPTPTPPPAAAPSAPAVSQPALVPPVTLAEAPRNWQLLDEGINHVPGVSSERAMNELLAGKAPKKKVLVAIIDNGIDTSHVDLKANLWVNPKETPGNHVDDDHNGHVDDVHGWNFIGGTDGQDVHFDTFEVTREYARCHGGAAASGAPKIDDAARCAEVTAAFEKQRNTIQSSVTNYKGALDVLHQITPLLKQAVAPDTLSIARVRALSPTTPQLTQARQIYLQLADEGATETVLADGLKSLEGQLKNGLNPDFNPRTIVGDNYTDWHQNNYGNSDVMGQDAKHGTHVAGIIGAVRGNGIGVDGIAPSVTFMMIRTVPDGDERDKDVA
;
A
#
# COMPACT_ATOMS: atom_id res chain seq x y z
N MET A 1 6.73 -11.83 9.74
CA MET A 1 6.19 -10.50 9.38
C MET A 1 5.07 -10.16 10.36
N LYS A 2 5.29 -9.18 11.26
CA LYS A 2 4.20 -8.70 12.10
C LYS A 2 3.25 -7.92 11.19
N SER A 3 1.97 -8.31 11.15
CA SER A 3 0.96 -7.52 10.47
C SER A 3 0.95 -6.13 11.11
N SER A 4 1.33 -5.12 10.34
CA SER A 4 1.24 -3.73 10.74
C SER A 4 -0.25 -3.37 10.85
N ARG A 5 -0.80 -3.51 12.03
CA ARG A 5 -2.03 -2.78 12.37
C ARG A 5 -1.61 -1.35 12.64
N PHE A 6 -1.71 -0.50 11.64
CA PHE A 6 -1.75 0.94 11.86
C PHE A 6 -3.05 1.25 12.62
N SER A 7 -3.00 1.06 13.94
CA SER A 7 -4.01 1.65 14.83
C SER A 7 -3.63 3.11 14.99
N SER A 8 -4.52 3.97 14.54
CA SER A 8 -4.43 5.41 14.72
C SER A 8 -4.14 5.74 16.18
N LEU A 9 -2.99 6.31 16.44
CA LEU A 9 -2.57 6.77 17.77
C LEU A 9 -3.38 8.04 18.11
N PHE A 10 -4.54 7.85 18.71
CA PHE A 10 -5.32 8.94 19.33
C PHE A 10 -4.84 9.11 20.77
N PHE A 11 -4.02 10.12 21.03
CA PHE A 11 -3.83 10.65 22.35
C PHE A 11 -5.04 11.52 22.71
N LEU A 12 -5.97 10.98 23.49
CA LEU A 12 -7.03 11.73 24.15
C LEU A 12 -6.49 12.27 25.49
N LEU A 13 -6.19 13.57 25.52
CA LEU A 13 -6.17 14.31 26.77
C LEU A 13 -7.63 14.58 27.14
N ALA A 14 -8.14 13.86 28.11
CA ALA A 14 -9.45 14.11 28.67
C ALA A 14 -9.38 15.30 29.64
N VAL A 15 -9.93 16.43 29.24
CA VAL A 15 -10.35 17.48 30.16
C VAL A 15 -11.82 17.24 30.49
N ALA A 16 -12.10 16.89 31.74
CA ALA A 16 -13.45 16.70 32.23
C ALA A 16 -14.11 18.05 32.50
N CYS A 17 -15.20 18.34 31.78
CA CYS A 17 -16.20 19.31 32.22
C CYS A 17 -17.56 18.63 32.20
N GLY A 18 -18.17 18.52 33.39
CA GLY A 18 -19.45 17.89 33.55
C GLY A 18 -20.62 18.79 33.12
N ALA A 19 -21.64 18.17 32.54
CA ALA A 19 -22.98 18.74 32.41
C ALA A 19 -24.05 17.63 32.64
N PRO A 20 -25.25 17.96 33.14
CA PRO A 20 -26.13 17.00 33.78
C PRO A 20 -26.97 16.18 32.81
N SER A 21 -27.16 14.91 33.17
CA SER A 21 -27.96 13.94 32.44
C SER A 21 -29.46 14.18 32.63
N THR A 22 -30.19 14.34 31.53
CA THR A 22 -31.64 14.17 31.50
C THR A 22 -32.00 12.73 31.18
N VAL A 23 -32.75 12.10 32.08
CA VAL A 23 -33.23 10.73 31.94
C VAL A 23 -34.40 10.70 30.94
N ALA A 24 -34.20 10.04 29.78
CA ALA A 24 -35.28 9.71 28.87
C ALA A 24 -35.79 8.30 29.17
N THR A 25 -37.08 8.19 29.43
CA THR A 25 -37.80 6.94 29.71
C THR A 25 -37.89 6.05 28.45
N ARG A 26 -37.43 4.82 28.59
CA ARG A 26 -37.43 3.79 27.57
C ARG A 26 -38.80 3.12 27.43
N PRO A 27 -39.37 2.92 26.23
CA PRO A 27 -40.59 2.15 26.05
C PRO A 27 -40.34 0.65 26.26
N THR A 28 -41.33 -0.03 26.84
CA THR A 28 -41.33 -1.45 27.17
C THR A 28 -41.26 -2.32 25.92
N PRO A 29 -40.41 -3.35 25.85
CA PRO A 29 -40.33 -4.23 24.68
C PRO A 29 -41.48 -5.24 24.66
N THR A 30 -42.03 -5.43 23.46
CA THR A 30 -43.00 -6.51 23.11
C THR A 30 -42.31 -7.87 23.18
N PRO A 31 -42.93 -8.91 23.69
CA PRO A 31 -42.32 -10.25 23.72
C PRO A 31 -42.14 -10.85 22.33
N PRO A 32 -41.04 -11.59 22.09
CA PRO A 32 -40.78 -12.21 20.80
C PRO A 32 -41.68 -13.41 20.52
N PRO A 33 -41.96 -13.71 19.23
CA PRO A 33 -42.69 -14.88 18.86
C PRO A 33 -41.92 -16.18 19.18
N ALA A 34 -42.68 -17.25 19.48
CA ALA A 34 -42.15 -18.53 19.89
C ALA A 34 -41.15 -19.14 18.91
N ALA A 35 -40.01 -19.62 19.43
CA ALA A 35 -38.93 -20.20 18.68
C ALA A 35 -39.36 -21.46 17.90
N ALA A 36 -38.97 -21.51 16.62
CA ALA A 36 -39.04 -22.72 15.79
C ALA A 36 -38.06 -23.79 16.32
N PRO A 37 -38.31 -25.09 16.10
CA PRO A 37 -37.46 -26.16 16.62
C PRO A 37 -36.05 -26.07 16.03
N SER A 38 -35.06 -26.10 16.89
CA SER A 38 -33.63 -26.05 16.54
C SER A 38 -33.19 -27.26 15.73
N ALA A 39 -32.54 -27.00 14.61
CA ALA A 39 -31.82 -28.02 13.85
C ALA A 39 -30.71 -28.68 14.70
N PRO A 40 -30.36 -29.95 14.46
CA PRO A 40 -29.35 -30.65 15.24
C PRO A 40 -28.02 -29.91 15.15
N ALA A 41 -27.38 -29.70 16.29
CA ALA A 41 -26.08 -29.06 16.40
C ALA A 41 -25.01 -29.84 15.63
N VAL A 42 -24.51 -29.28 14.56
CA VAL A 42 -23.28 -29.75 13.93
C VAL A 42 -22.16 -29.48 14.93
N SER A 43 -21.54 -30.55 15.45
CA SER A 43 -20.38 -30.43 16.34
C SER A 43 -19.25 -29.71 15.57
N GLN A 44 -18.93 -28.50 16.02
CA GLN A 44 -17.74 -27.82 15.52
C GLN A 44 -16.51 -28.67 15.86
N PRO A 45 -15.59 -28.89 14.91
CA PRO A 45 -14.33 -29.53 15.22
C PRO A 45 -13.62 -28.70 16.32
N ALA A 46 -13.03 -29.40 17.28
CA ALA A 46 -12.29 -28.77 18.38
C ALA A 46 -11.25 -27.81 17.80
N LEU A 47 -11.30 -26.54 18.21
CA LEU A 47 -10.29 -25.58 17.85
C LEU A 47 -8.94 -26.07 18.35
N VAL A 48 -8.06 -26.46 17.45
CA VAL A 48 -6.66 -26.73 17.76
C VAL A 48 -6.07 -25.40 18.25
N PRO A 49 -5.42 -25.37 19.45
CA PRO A 49 -4.82 -24.12 19.93
C PRO A 49 -3.82 -23.57 18.91
N PRO A 50 -3.81 -22.26 18.65
CA PRO A 50 -2.91 -21.68 17.67
C PRO A 50 -1.46 -21.95 18.10
N VAL A 51 -0.69 -22.57 17.19
CA VAL A 51 0.77 -22.71 17.36
C VAL A 51 1.37 -21.31 17.23
N THR A 52 1.88 -20.79 18.35
CA THR A 52 2.60 -19.50 18.35
C THR A 52 3.99 -19.74 17.76
N LEU A 53 4.12 -19.53 16.47
CA LEU A 53 5.44 -19.54 15.81
C LEU A 53 6.16 -18.24 16.17
N ALA A 54 7.42 -18.32 16.60
CA ALA A 54 8.27 -17.16 16.88
C ALA A 54 8.53 -16.35 15.60
N GLU A 55 8.62 -17.05 14.46
CA GLU A 55 8.71 -16.48 13.11
C GLU A 55 7.87 -17.30 12.14
N ALA A 56 7.29 -16.65 11.14
CA ALA A 56 6.62 -17.35 10.06
C ALA A 56 7.65 -18.14 9.22
N PRO A 57 7.33 -19.39 8.80
CA PRO A 57 8.17 -20.12 7.86
C PRO A 57 8.38 -19.32 6.57
N ARG A 58 9.51 -19.54 5.88
CA ARG A 58 9.88 -18.76 4.69
C ARG A 58 8.77 -18.68 3.63
N ASN A 59 8.10 -19.80 3.36
CA ASN A 59 7.02 -19.91 2.36
C ASN A 59 5.63 -20.04 3.04
N TRP A 60 5.42 -19.35 4.16
CA TRP A 60 4.21 -19.47 4.96
C TRP A 60 2.92 -19.23 4.15
N GLN A 61 2.98 -18.33 3.16
CA GLN A 61 1.83 -17.99 2.30
C GLN A 61 1.34 -19.18 1.46
N LEU A 62 2.19 -20.19 1.19
CA LEU A 62 1.87 -21.37 0.39
C LEU A 62 1.30 -22.52 1.22
N LEU A 63 1.48 -22.47 2.55
CA LEU A 63 1.17 -23.53 3.47
C LEU A 63 -0.34 -23.65 3.75
N ASP A 64 -0.73 -24.75 4.41
CA ASP A 64 -2.11 -25.11 4.73
C ASP A 64 -2.32 -25.07 6.25
N GLU A 65 -3.38 -24.38 6.70
CA GLU A 65 -3.67 -24.25 8.13
C GLU A 65 -3.97 -25.61 8.79
N GLY A 66 -4.70 -26.47 8.11
CA GLY A 66 -5.09 -27.79 8.66
C GLY A 66 -3.95 -28.78 8.74
N ILE A 67 -2.91 -28.67 7.87
CA ILE A 67 -1.78 -29.60 7.80
C ILE A 67 -0.54 -29.01 8.48
N ASN A 68 -0.24 -27.74 8.18
CA ASN A 68 1.01 -27.09 8.60
C ASN A 68 0.80 -26.22 9.83
N HIS A 69 -0.43 -26.01 10.28
CA HIS A 69 -0.82 -25.07 11.35
C HIS A 69 -0.36 -23.63 11.09
N VAL A 70 -0.31 -23.26 9.80
CA VAL A 70 0.08 -21.93 9.33
C VAL A 70 -1.03 -21.42 8.39
N PRO A 71 -1.61 -20.23 8.63
CA PRO A 71 -2.71 -19.69 7.84
C PRO A 71 -2.24 -19.14 6.49
N GLY A 72 -1.82 -20.02 5.59
CA GLY A 72 -1.50 -19.72 4.20
C GLY A 72 -2.67 -19.99 3.28
N VAL A 73 -2.44 -19.95 1.96
CA VAL A 73 -3.49 -20.16 0.92
C VAL A 73 -3.58 -21.59 0.42
N SER A 74 -2.89 -22.54 1.05
CA SER A 74 -2.92 -23.98 0.74
C SER A 74 -2.47 -24.33 -0.70
N SER A 75 -1.67 -23.48 -1.34
CA SER A 75 -1.27 -23.70 -2.74
C SER A 75 -0.35 -24.91 -2.92
N GLU A 76 0.53 -25.21 -1.97
CA GLU A 76 1.35 -26.42 -2.02
C GLU A 76 0.49 -27.69 -1.92
N ARG A 77 -0.50 -27.68 -1.05
CA ARG A 77 -1.45 -28.77 -0.95
C ARG A 77 -2.22 -28.96 -2.26
N ALA A 78 -2.72 -27.88 -2.87
CA ALA A 78 -3.41 -27.95 -4.15
C ALA A 78 -2.51 -28.52 -5.26
N MET A 79 -1.25 -28.15 -5.31
CA MET A 79 -0.29 -28.69 -6.27
C MET A 79 -0.04 -30.18 -6.06
N ASN A 80 0.10 -30.61 -4.83
CA ASN A 80 0.38 -31.99 -4.49
C ASN A 80 -0.83 -32.93 -4.65
N GLU A 81 -2.04 -32.47 -4.31
CA GLU A 81 -3.25 -33.30 -4.34
C GLU A 81 -4.03 -33.17 -5.64
N LEU A 82 -4.17 -31.96 -6.19
CA LEU A 82 -5.02 -31.70 -7.35
C LEU A 82 -4.25 -31.65 -8.67
N LEU A 83 -2.98 -31.19 -8.64
CA LEU A 83 -2.17 -30.97 -9.82
C LEU A 83 -0.99 -31.95 -9.96
N ALA A 84 -0.82 -32.89 -9.02
CA ALA A 84 0.23 -33.89 -9.07
C ALA A 84 0.24 -34.65 -10.41
N GLY A 85 1.40 -34.69 -11.06
CA GLY A 85 1.60 -35.35 -12.35
C GLY A 85 0.95 -34.63 -13.55
N LYS A 86 0.36 -33.44 -13.35
CA LYS A 86 -0.23 -32.64 -14.43
C LYS A 86 0.75 -31.53 -14.83
N ALA A 87 1.20 -31.57 -16.08
CA ALA A 87 1.93 -30.45 -16.65
C ALA A 87 0.98 -29.31 -17.06
N PRO A 88 1.37 -28.04 -16.88
CA PRO A 88 0.59 -26.92 -17.37
C PRO A 88 0.49 -26.96 -18.89
N LYS A 89 -0.72 -26.83 -19.45
CA LYS A 89 -0.94 -26.85 -20.89
C LYS A 89 -0.42 -25.60 -21.60
N LYS A 90 -0.38 -24.46 -20.89
CA LYS A 90 0.14 -23.17 -21.35
C LYS A 90 0.50 -22.32 -20.15
N LYS A 91 1.42 -21.37 -20.34
CA LYS A 91 1.58 -20.26 -19.39
C LYS A 91 0.36 -19.34 -19.46
N VAL A 92 -0.05 -18.81 -18.32
CA VAL A 92 -1.14 -17.84 -18.22
C VAL A 92 -0.53 -16.44 -18.22
N LEU A 93 -0.99 -15.60 -19.14
CA LEU A 93 -0.63 -14.18 -19.13
C LEU A 93 -1.45 -13.48 -18.04
N VAL A 94 -0.75 -12.80 -17.13
CA VAL A 94 -1.33 -12.02 -16.03
C VAL A 94 -0.93 -10.56 -16.24
N ALA A 95 -1.91 -9.69 -16.45
CA ALA A 95 -1.68 -8.26 -16.45
C ALA A 95 -1.63 -7.77 -14.99
N ILE A 96 -0.58 -7.04 -14.65
CA ILE A 96 -0.40 -6.36 -13.36
C ILE A 96 -0.64 -4.88 -13.61
N ILE A 97 -1.75 -4.36 -13.09
CA ILE A 97 -2.11 -2.94 -13.15
C ILE A 97 -1.65 -2.33 -11.84
N ASP A 98 -0.53 -1.60 -11.87
CA ASP A 98 0.15 -1.16 -10.64
C ASP A 98 1.12 0.01 -10.94
N ASN A 99 1.97 0.34 -9.97
CA ASN A 99 2.96 1.42 -10.05
C ASN A 99 4.21 1.11 -10.87
N GLY A 100 4.41 -0.14 -11.29
CA GLY A 100 5.57 -0.59 -12.08
C GLY A 100 6.09 -1.95 -11.64
N ILE A 101 6.99 -2.53 -12.46
CA ILE A 101 7.68 -3.78 -12.17
C ILE A 101 9.17 -3.64 -12.46
N ASP A 102 10.05 -4.13 -11.56
CA ASP A 102 11.47 -4.24 -11.83
C ASP A 102 11.73 -5.37 -12.83
N THR A 103 11.91 -5.00 -14.10
CA THR A 103 12.15 -5.93 -15.19
C THR A 103 13.50 -6.66 -15.11
N SER A 104 14.42 -6.16 -14.28
CA SER A 104 15.73 -6.77 -14.04
C SER A 104 15.75 -7.74 -12.86
N HIS A 105 14.64 -7.80 -12.08
CA HIS A 105 14.56 -8.57 -10.84
C HIS A 105 14.87 -10.05 -11.09
N VAL A 106 15.88 -10.57 -10.38
CA VAL A 106 16.45 -11.92 -10.63
C VAL A 106 15.43 -13.06 -10.49
N ASP A 107 14.40 -12.87 -9.70
CA ASP A 107 13.37 -13.85 -9.38
C ASP A 107 12.09 -13.70 -10.25
N LEU A 108 12.01 -12.67 -11.08
CA LEU A 108 10.84 -12.36 -11.91
C LEU A 108 11.13 -12.35 -13.41
N LYS A 109 12.33 -11.95 -13.82
CA LYS A 109 12.69 -11.72 -15.24
C LYS A 109 12.38 -12.91 -16.16
N ALA A 110 12.45 -14.15 -15.65
CA ALA A 110 12.13 -15.36 -16.42
C ALA A 110 10.62 -15.53 -16.71
N ASN A 111 9.79 -14.79 -15.97
CA ASN A 111 8.34 -14.81 -16.07
C ASN A 111 7.76 -13.50 -16.61
N LEU A 112 8.59 -12.57 -17.06
CA LEU A 112 8.09 -11.39 -17.78
C LEU A 112 7.54 -11.83 -19.14
N TRP A 113 6.40 -11.26 -19.50
CA TRP A 113 5.87 -11.34 -20.84
C TRP A 113 6.77 -10.53 -21.79
N VAL A 114 6.98 -11.05 -22.96
CA VAL A 114 7.66 -10.35 -24.04
C VAL A 114 6.71 -10.29 -25.21
N ASN A 115 6.43 -9.09 -25.71
CA ASN A 115 5.64 -8.94 -26.92
C ASN A 115 6.38 -9.58 -28.11
N PRO A 116 5.86 -10.68 -28.68
CA PRO A 116 6.58 -11.40 -29.73
C PRO A 116 6.58 -10.67 -31.09
N LYS A 117 5.87 -9.57 -31.19
CA LYS A 117 5.74 -8.78 -32.41
C LYS A 117 6.59 -7.51 -32.38
N GLU A 118 7.14 -7.15 -31.22
CA GLU A 118 8.00 -5.99 -31.04
C GLU A 118 9.49 -6.37 -31.15
N THR A 119 10.26 -5.50 -31.76
CA THR A 119 11.72 -5.56 -31.80
C THR A 119 12.28 -4.59 -30.75
N PRO A 120 12.75 -5.06 -29.60
CA PRO A 120 13.09 -4.19 -28.50
C PRO A 120 14.10 -3.09 -28.84
N GLY A 121 13.76 -1.83 -28.51
CA GLY A 121 14.65 -0.68 -28.62
C GLY A 121 14.88 -0.15 -30.04
N ASN A 122 14.03 -0.51 -31.00
CA ASN A 122 14.12 0.02 -32.36
C ASN A 122 13.33 1.34 -32.55
N HIS A 123 12.57 1.76 -31.55
CA HIS A 123 11.71 2.95 -31.57
C HIS A 123 10.62 2.94 -32.65
N VAL A 124 10.16 1.76 -33.01
CA VAL A 124 9.09 1.53 -33.99
C VAL A 124 7.98 0.73 -33.28
N ASP A 125 6.74 1.06 -33.55
CA ASP A 125 5.57 0.25 -33.22
C ASP A 125 5.43 -0.82 -34.32
N ASP A 126 6.09 -1.98 -34.11
CA ASP A 126 6.20 -3.04 -35.12
C ASP A 126 4.87 -3.77 -35.33
N ASP A 127 3.98 -3.81 -34.34
CA ASP A 127 2.68 -4.48 -34.45
C ASP A 127 1.51 -3.53 -34.73
N HIS A 128 1.79 -2.24 -34.81
CA HIS A 128 0.84 -1.17 -35.15
C HIS A 128 -0.35 -1.08 -34.18
N ASN A 129 -0.10 -1.35 -32.90
CA ASN A 129 -1.11 -1.25 -31.84
C ASN A 129 -1.23 0.16 -31.22
N GLY A 130 -0.34 1.08 -31.56
CA GLY A 130 -0.26 2.45 -31.06
C GLY A 130 0.74 2.66 -29.93
N HIS A 131 1.52 1.64 -29.57
CA HIS A 131 2.46 1.64 -28.44
C HIS A 131 3.86 1.21 -28.91
N VAL A 132 4.78 2.16 -28.98
CA VAL A 132 6.16 1.94 -29.47
C VAL A 132 6.98 1.17 -28.44
N ASP A 133 7.61 0.07 -28.83
CA ASP A 133 8.46 -0.76 -27.95
C ASP A 133 7.72 -1.27 -26.69
N ASP A 134 6.47 -1.69 -26.76
CA ASP A 134 5.68 -2.20 -25.63
C ASP A 134 6.07 -3.63 -25.22
N VAL A 135 7.38 -3.85 -25.11
CA VAL A 135 8.00 -5.18 -24.94
C VAL A 135 7.49 -5.95 -23.72
N HIS A 136 7.26 -5.28 -22.59
CA HIS A 136 6.82 -5.90 -21.34
C HIS A 136 5.46 -5.39 -20.84
N GLY A 137 4.77 -4.60 -21.66
CA GLY A 137 3.54 -3.90 -21.34
C GLY A 137 3.66 -2.40 -21.60
N TRP A 138 2.87 -1.59 -20.92
CA TRP A 138 2.77 -0.17 -21.21
C TRP A 138 2.64 0.69 -19.96
N ASN A 139 3.14 1.93 -20.05
CA ASN A 139 3.07 2.95 -19.02
C ASN A 139 2.13 4.08 -19.45
N PHE A 140 0.89 4.07 -18.98
CA PHE A 140 -0.12 5.09 -19.26
C PHE A 140 0.06 6.41 -18.48
N ILE A 141 1.01 6.45 -17.53
CA ILE A 141 1.37 7.66 -16.80
C ILE A 141 2.77 8.17 -17.17
N GLY A 142 3.26 7.79 -18.33
CA GLY A 142 4.47 8.30 -18.95
C GLY A 142 4.19 9.33 -20.04
N GLY A 143 5.18 10.14 -20.35
CA GLY A 143 5.19 11.05 -21.49
C GLY A 143 5.98 10.51 -22.66
N THR A 144 5.67 10.94 -23.87
CA THR A 144 6.39 10.56 -25.09
C THR A 144 7.84 11.07 -25.13
N ASP A 145 8.20 11.98 -24.23
CA ASP A 145 9.56 12.50 -24.02
C ASP A 145 10.39 11.66 -23.04
N GLY A 146 9.82 10.54 -22.52
CA GLY A 146 10.46 9.65 -21.57
C GLY A 146 10.38 10.14 -20.11
N GLN A 147 9.66 11.22 -19.83
CA GLN A 147 9.35 11.59 -18.46
C GLN A 147 8.21 10.75 -17.92
N ASP A 148 8.18 10.52 -16.61
CA ASP A 148 7.13 9.75 -15.94
C ASP A 148 6.46 10.54 -14.83
N VAL A 149 5.16 10.34 -14.68
CA VAL A 149 4.42 10.78 -13.51
C VAL A 149 4.85 9.92 -12.32
N HIS A 150 5.40 10.58 -11.29
CA HIS A 150 5.68 9.96 -10.00
C HIS A 150 4.57 10.25 -9.00
N PHE A 151 4.15 11.53 -8.91
CA PHE A 151 3.08 11.97 -8.01
C PHE A 151 1.85 12.38 -8.81
N ASP A 152 0.66 12.06 -8.31
CA ASP A 152 -0.60 12.65 -8.79
C ASP A 152 -1.43 13.17 -7.62
N THR A 153 -2.49 13.91 -7.94
CA THR A 153 -3.46 14.40 -6.98
C THR A 153 -4.44 13.30 -6.56
N PHE A 154 -4.94 13.41 -5.33
CA PHE A 154 -6.07 12.58 -4.92
C PHE A 154 -7.34 12.97 -5.69
N GLU A 155 -8.27 12.04 -5.88
CA GLU A 155 -9.52 12.30 -6.57
C GLU A 155 -10.31 13.43 -5.91
N VAL A 156 -10.34 13.48 -4.59
CA VAL A 156 -10.98 14.58 -3.85
C VAL A 156 -10.38 15.95 -4.19
N THR A 157 -9.08 16.00 -4.53
CA THR A 157 -8.40 17.24 -4.95
C THR A 157 -8.81 17.62 -6.36
N ARG A 158 -8.92 16.66 -7.27
CA ARG A 158 -9.41 16.86 -8.64
C ARG A 158 -10.84 17.37 -8.64
N GLU A 159 -11.71 16.76 -7.84
CA GLU A 159 -13.10 17.21 -7.64
C GLU A 159 -13.16 18.62 -7.02
N TYR A 160 -12.32 18.89 -6.01
CA TYR A 160 -12.21 20.23 -5.41
C TYR A 160 -11.79 21.28 -6.45
N ALA A 161 -10.80 20.97 -7.29
CA ALA A 161 -10.37 21.86 -8.38
C ALA A 161 -11.46 22.08 -9.43
N ARG A 162 -12.31 21.09 -9.71
CA ARG A 162 -13.47 21.22 -10.59
C ARG A 162 -14.55 22.13 -10.01
N CYS A 163 -14.69 22.18 -8.68
CA CYS A 163 -15.63 23.08 -8.01
C CYS A 163 -15.13 24.52 -7.94
N HIS A 164 -13.84 24.70 -7.61
CA HIS A 164 -13.29 26.01 -7.23
C HIS A 164 -12.31 26.61 -8.25
N GLY A 165 -11.93 25.85 -9.25
CA GLY A 165 -10.83 26.14 -10.15
C GLY A 165 -9.51 25.54 -9.63
N GLY A 166 -8.59 25.29 -10.53
CA GLY A 166 -7.27 24.72 -10.24
C GLY A 166 -6.80 23.80 -11.36
N ALA A 167 -5.50 23.66 -11.52
CA ALA A 167 -4.90 22.88 -12.60
C ALA A 167 -5.15 21.38 -12.44
N ALA A 168 -5.39 20.90 -11.21
CA ALA A 168 -5.70 19.50 -10.91
C ALA A 168 -6.98 18.99 -11.60
N ALA A 169 -7.89 19.89 -12.01
CA ALA A 169 -9.06 19.53 -12.81
C ALA A 169 -8.71 18.92 -14.18
N SER A 170 -7.48 19.12 -14.67
CA SER A 170 -6.93 18.52 -15.91
C SER A 170 -7.85 18.69 -17.14
N GLY A 171 -8.55 19.82 -17.22
CA GLY A 171 -9.51 20.10 -18.30
C GLY A 171 -10.90 19.47 -18.12
N ALA A 172 -11.13 18.69 -17.06
CA ALA A 172 -12.45 18.13 -16.78
C ALA A 172 -13.51 19.22 -16.55
N PRO A 173 -14.78 19.00 -16.93
CA PRO A 173 -15.85 19.99 -16.78
C PRO A 173 -16.01 20.43 -15.33
N LYS A 174 -16.31 21.72 -15.16
CA LYS A 174 -16.64 22.31 -13.85
C LYS A 174 -17.86 21.61 -13.24
N ILE A 175 -17.85 21.46 -11.94
CA ILE A 175 -19.02 21.01 -11.18
C ILE A 175 -19.78 22.25 -10.75
N ASP A 176 -21.02 22.40 -11.27
CA ASP A 176 -21.89 23.55 -10.97
C ASP A 176 -22.92 23.28 -9.86
N ASP A 177 -22.97 22.03 -9.34
CA ASP A 177 -23.82 21.65 -8.21
C ASP A 177 -23.19 22.13 -6.88
N ALA A 178 -23.83 23.15 -6.29
CA ALA A 178 -23.38 23.76 -5.05
C ALA A 178 -23.42 22.81 -3.85
N ALA A 179 -24.37 21.87 -3.79
CA ALA A 179 -24.44 20.88 -2.71
C ALA A 179 -23.30 19.89 -2.83
N ARG A 180 -23.04 19.36 -4.02
CA ARG A 180 -21.90 18.51 -4.30
C ARG A 180 -20.57 19.19 -3.98
N CYS A 181 -20.41 20.45 -4.40
CA CYS A 181 -19.18 21.20 -4.12
C CYS A 181 -18.97 21.45 -2.62
N ALA A 182 -20.05 21.64 -1.84
CA ALA A 182 -19.93 21.75 -0.38
C ALA A 182 -19.44 20.42 0.26
N GLU A 183 -19.97 19.27 -0.20
CA GLU A 183 -19.51 17.95 0.26
C GLU A 183 -18.04 17.70 -0.10
N VAL A 184 -17.65 17.97 -1.33
CA VAL A 184 -16.28 17.82 -1.81
C VAL A 184 -15.32 18.71 -1.03
N THR A 185 -15.69 19.97 -0.79
CA THR A 185 -14.88 20.91 0.00
C THR A 185 -14.67 20.39 1.42
N ALA A 186 -15.73 19.92 2.08
CA ALA A 186 -15.63 19.37 3.42
C ALA A 186 -14.74 18.12 3.47
N ALA A 187 -14.83 17.23 2.47
CA ALA A 187 -13.99 16.04 2.36
C ALA A 187 -12.52 16.39 2.13
N PHE A 188 -12.24 17.33 1.21
CA PHE A 188 -10.88 17.81 0.94
C PHE A 188 -10.23 18.44 2.18
N GLU A 189 -10.93 19.36 2.84
CA GLU A 189 -10.43 20.01 4.05
C GLU A 189 -10.19 19.01 5.19
N LYS A 190 -11.10 18.06 5.38
CA LYS A 190 -10.95 16.99 6.36
C LYS A 190 -9.68 16.18 6.11
N GLN A 191 -9.47 15.74 4.86
CA GLN A 191 -8.28 14.95 4.50
C GLN A 191 -7.00 15.77 4.70
N ARG A 192 -6.99 17.02 4.23
CA ARG A 192 -5.85 17.93 4.40
C ARG A 192 -5.50 18.15 5.87
N ASN A 193 -6.49 18.42 6.72
CA ASN A 193 -6.29 18.61 8.15
C ASN A 193 -5.78 17.33 8.84
N THR A 194 -6.26 16.16 8.42
CA THR A 194 -5.79 14.86 8.92
C THR A 194 -4.31 14.66 8.58
N ILE A 195 -3.92 14.86 7.34
CA ILE A 195 -2.51 14.72 6.90
C ILE A 195 -1.63 15.75 7.60
N GLN A 196 -2.08 17.02 7.71
CA GLN A 196 -1.34 18.07 8.41
C GLN A 196 -1.11 17.73 9.88
N SER A 197 -2.10 17.17 10.56
CA SER A 197 -1.98 16.70 11.94
C SER A 197 -0.98 15.54 12.05
N SER A 198 -1.02 14.60 11.09
CA SER A 198 -0.06 13.50 11.03
C SER A 198 1.37 13.99 10.82
N VAL A 199 1.60 14.96 9.92
CA VAL A 199 2.92 15.61 9.73
C VAL A 199 3.43 16.20 11.05
N THR A 200 2.56 16.90 11.78
CA THR A 200 2.93 17.49 13.07
C THR A 200 3.34 16.42 14.09
N ASN A 201 2.56 15.32 14.16
CA ASN A 201 2.84 14.22 15.08
C ASN A 201 4.15 13.49 14.74
N TYR A 202 4.40 13.21 13.45
CA TYR A 202 5.64 12.55 13.01
C TYR A 202 6.86 13.42 13.25
N LYS A 203 6.78 14.72 12.99
CA LYS A 203 7.85 15.69 13.32
C LYS A 203 8.12 15.69 14.83
N GLY A 204 7.08 15.78 15.65
CA GLY A 204 7.24 15.75 17.11
C GLY A 204 7.88 14.45 17.61
N ALA A 205 7.51 13.30 17.06
CA ALA A 205 8.12 12.02 17.41
C ALA A 205 9.61 11.94 17.01
N LEU A 206 9.95 12.43 15.82
CA LEU A 206 11.34 12.52 15.36
C LEU A 206 12.16 13.45 16.24
N ASP A 207 11.64 14.64 16.58
CA ASP A 207 12.32 15.60 17.44
C ASP A 207 12.61 14.99 18.82
N VAL A 208 11.64 14.25 19.40
CA VAL A 208 11.84 13.53 20.65
C VAL A 208 12.93 12.45 20.50
N LEU A 209 12.90 11.65 19.44
CA LEU A 209 13.94 10.65 19.18
C LEU A 209 15.33 11.28 19.04
N HIS A 210 15.44 12.39 18.32
CA HIS A 210 16.70 13.12 18.16
C HIS A 210 17.23 13.65 19.49
N GLN A 211 16.36 14.07 20.41
CA GLN A 211 16.74 14.56 21.73
C GLN A 211 17.21 13.41 22.65
N ILE A 212 16.52 12.26 22.65
CA ILE A 212 16.82 11.16 23.58
C ILE A 212 17.92 10.23 23.08
N THR A 213 18.11 10.09 21.78
CA THR A 213 19.11 9.19 21.16
C THR A 213 20.53 9.44 21.64
N PRO A 214 21.04 10.68 21.75
CA PRO A 214 22.39 10.95 22.28
C PRO A 214 22.56 10.48 23.74
N LEU A 215 21.54 10.67 24.59
CA LEU A 215 21.55 10.21 25.97
C LEU A 215 21.65 8.68 26.07
N LEU A 216 20.87 7.98 25.23
CA LEU A 216 20.88 6.53 25.19
C LEU A 216 22.18 6.00 24.61
N LYS A 217 22.74 6.61 23.55
CA LYS A 217 24.03 6.25 22.99
C LYS A 217 25.16 6.37 24.03
N GLN A 218 25.15 7.45 24.80
CA GLN A 218 26.14 7.63 25.88
C GLN A 218 25.98 6.58 26.99
N ALA A 219 24.76 6.22 27.33
CA ALA A 219 24.48 5.27 28.41
C ALA A 219 24.82 3.81 28.05
N VAL A 220 24.80 3.44 26.75
CA VAL A 220 25.16 2.10 26.29
C VAL A 220 26.60 1.99 25.80
N ALA A 221 27.37 3.08 25.78
CA ALA A 221 28.76 3.09 25.32
C ALA A 221 29.63 2.10 26.14
N PRO A 222 30.63 1.44 25.51
CA PRO A 222 31.11 1.60 24.12
C PRO A 222 30.29 0.85 23.05
N ASP A 223 29.19 0.23 23.44
CA ASP A 223 28.37 -0.59 22.56
C ASP A 223 27.51 0.26 21.61
N THR A 224 27.04 -0.35 20.50
CA THR A 224 26.11 0.27 19.56
C THR A 224 24.69 0.30 20.15
N LEU A 225 23.99 1.42 19.96
CA LEU A 225 22.59 1.56 20.37
C LEU A 225 21.71 0.51 19.65
N SER A 226 20.97 -0.25 20.43
CA SER A 226 19.99 -1.23 19.95
C SER A 226 18.83 -1.37 20.94
N ILE A 227 17.68 -1.82 20.47
CA ILE A 227 16.50 -2.07 21.32
C ILE A 227 16.85 -3.02 22.48
N ALA A 228 17.59 -4.10 22.21
CA ALA A 228 17.99 -5.06 23.22
C ALA A 228 18.85 -4.43 24.32
N ARG A 229 19.82 -3.59 23.95
CA ARG A 229 20.68 -2.89 24.91
C ARG A 229 19.93 -1.85 25.71
N VAL A 230 19.08 -1.06 25.06
CA VAL A 230 18.22 -0.10 25.77
C VAL A 230 17.28 -0.82 26.72
N ARG A 231 16.76 -1.99 26.35
CA ARG A 231 15.90 -2.82 27.21
C ARG A 231 16.64 -3.33 28.45
N ALA A 232 17.92 -3.71 28.31
CA ALA A 232 18.79 -4.18 29.38
C ALA A 232 19.37 -3.03 30.24
N LEU A 233 19.28 -1.77 29.80
CA LEU A 233 19.83 -0.62 30.51
C LEU A 233 19.20 -0.43 31.89
N SER A 234 20.01 -0.18 32.91
CA SER A 234 19.57 0.23 34.24
C SER A 234 19.78 1.74 34.42
N PRO A 235 18.75 2.57 34.22
CA PRO A 235 18.91 4.01 34.26
C PRO A 235 19.32 4.52 35.64
N THR A 236 20.25 5.46 35.66
CA THR A 236 20.76 6.09 36.92
C THR A 236 20.21 7.48 37.17
N THR A 237 19.51 8.05 36.19
CA THR A 237 18.92 9.40 36.28
C THR A 237 17.46 9.41 35.80
N PRO A 238 16.60 10.33 36.31
CA PRO A 238 15.22 10.46 35.81
C PRO A 238 15.16 10.70 34.29
N GLN A 239 16.06 11.52 33.73
CA GLN A 239 16.09 11.80 32.30
C GLN A 239 16.37 10.53 31.48
N LEU A 240 17.34 9.72 31.92
CA LEU A 240 17.66 8.47 31.26
C LEU A 240 16.54 7.44 31.38
N THR A 241 15.84 7.43 32.53
CA THR A 241 14.63 6.59 32.72
C THR A 241 13.55 6.95 31.72
N GLN A 242 13.24 8.24 31.58
CA GLN A 242 12.25 8.74 30.62
C GLN A 242 12.68 8.45 29.17
N ALA A 243 13.94 8.74 28.82
CA ALA A 243 14.47 8.48 27.49
C ALA A 243 14.35 7.00 27.11
N ARG A 244 14.72 6.08 28.02
CA ARG A 244 14.57 4.64 27.83
C ARG A 244 13.10 4.24 27.61
N GLN A 245 12.20 4.74 28.43
CA GLN A 245 10.77 4.43 28.35
C GLN A 245 10.17 4.86 27.01
N ILE A 246 10.42 6.10 26.57
CA ILE A 246 9.93 6.62 25.29
C ILE A 246 10.52 5.83 24.12
N TYR A 247 11.83 5.57 24.13
CA TYR A 247 12.49 4.82 23.05
C TYR A 247 11.91 3.41 22.90
N LEU A 248 11.70 2.70 24.01
CA LEU A 248 11.14 1.35 23.98
C LEU A 248 9.66 1.36 23.56
N GLN A 249 8.88 2.33 23.99
CA GLN A 249 7.51 2.46 23.54
C GLN A 249 7.44 2.65 22.02
N LEU A 250 8.18 3.60 21.47
CA LEU A 250 8.23 3.82 20.01
C LEU A 250 8.73 2.59 19.27
N ALA A 251 9.75 1.91 19.78
CA ALA A 251 10.28 0.69 19.17
C ALA A 251 9.29 -0.48 19.18
N ASP A 252 8.55 -0.66 20.28
CA ASP A 252 7.53 -1.71 20.39
C ASP A 252 6.33 -1.44 19.46
N GLU A 253 6.04 -0.17 19.14
CA GLU A 253 5.08 0.27 18.12
C GLU A 253 5.64 0.20 16.69
N GLY A 254 6.94 -0.15 16.51
CA GLY A 254 7.61 -0.17 15.23
C GLY A 254 8.00 1.21 14.69
N ALA A 255 7.86 2.27 15.49
CA ALA A 255 8.15 3.65 15.14
C ALA A 255 9.66 3.97 15.31
N THR A 256 10.48 3.36 14.45
CA THR A 256 11.92 3.67 14.38
C THR A 256 12.16 5.02 13.69
N GLU A 257 13.36 5.60 13.87
CA GLU A 257 13.73 6.86 13.22
C GLU A 257 13.54 6.80 11.71
N THR A 258 13.96 5.70 11.07
CA THR A 258 13.79 5.50 9.63
C THR A 258 12.31 5.45 9.23
N VAL A 259 11.50 4.66 9.95
CA VAL A 259 10.06 4.54 9.66
C VAL A 259 9.35 5.89 9.82
N LEU A 260 9.70 6.66 10.84
CA LEU A 260 9.13 7.99 11.06
C LEU A 260 9.59 8.99 10.00
N ALA A 261 10.87 8.96 9.59
CA ALA A 261 11.40 9.86 8.57
C ALA A 261 10.78 9.56 7.19
N ASP A 262 10.69 8.29 6.81
CA ASP A 262 10.06 7.86 5.56
C ASP A 262 8.56 8.19 5.53
N GLY A 263 7.88 7.93 6.65
CA GLY A 263 6.47 8.29 6.81
C GLY A 263 6.24 9.81 6.73
N LEU A 264 7.10 10.61 7.36
CA LEU A 264 7.03 12.07 7.27
C LEU A 264 7.21 12.55 5.83
N LYS A 265 8.21 12.03 5.12
CA LYS A 265 8.46 12.37 3.71
C LYS A 265 7.24 12.04 2.83
N SER A 266 6.60 10.89 3.04
CA SER A 266 5.40 10.51 2.32
C SER A 266 4.23 11.46 2.62
N LEU A 267 3.97 11.79 3.90
CA LEU A 267 2.92 12.72 4.30
C LEU A 267 3.14 14.14 3.75
N GLU A 268 4.39 14.63 3.74
CA GLU A 268 4.74 15.92 3.13
C GLU A 268 4.55 15.89 1.61
N GLY A 269 4.86 14.76 0.95
CA GLY A 269 4.56 14.52 -0.46
C GLY A 269 3.06 14.60 -0.77
N GLN A 270 2.23 13.98 0.06
CA GLN A 270 0.78 14.04 -0.05
C GLN A 270 0.23 15.47 0.08
N LEU A 271 0.76 16.28 1.02
CA LEU A 271 0.36 17.69 1.13
C LEU A 271 0.81 18.53 -0.07
N LYS A 272 2.02 18.28 -0.54
CA LYS A 272 2.65 19.07 -1.61
C LYS A 272 2.01 18.78 -2.97
N ASN A 273 1.71 17.53 -3.25
CA ASN A 273 1.25 17.04 -4.55
C ASN A 273 -0.21 16.54 -4.48
N GLY A 274 -0.49 15.53 -3.66
CA GLY A 274 -1.78 14.87 -3.57
C GLY A 274 -2.95 15.80 -3.21
N LEU A 275 -2.72 16.74 -2.29
CA LEU A 275 -3.70 17.74 -1.81
C LEU A 275 -3.41 19.15 -2.31
N ASN A 276 -2.82 19.27 -3.51
CA ASN A 276 -2.55 20.56 -4.16
C ASN A 276 -3.46 20.75 -5.38
N PRO A 277 -4.48 21.61 -5.31
CA PRO A 277 -5.39 21.86 -6.44
C PRO A 277 -4.71 22.45 -7.69
N ASP A 278 -3.53 23.02 -7.55
CA ASP A 278 -2.78 23.63 -8.65
C ASP A 278 -1.72 22.68 -9.25
N PHE A 279 -1.58 21.45 -8.71
CA PHE A 279 -0.69 20.45 -9.26
C PHE A 279 -1.38 19.64 -10.35
N ASN A 280 -0.80 19.62 -11.56
CA ASN A 280 -1.32 18.84 -12.68
C ASN A 280 -0.21 18.03 -13.38
N PRO A 281 -0.03 16.76 -13.03
CA PRO A 281 0.98 15.90 -13.66
C PRO A 281 0.59 15.46 -15.09
N ARG A 282 -0.68 15.64 -15.54
CA ARG A 282 -1.09 15.28 -16.92
C ARG A 282 -0.33 16.03 -17.98
N THR A 283 0.30 17.15 -17.65
CA THR A 283 1.21 17.85 -18.57
C THR A 283 2.42 17.02 -18.97
N ILE A 284 2.85 16.04 -18.15
CA ILE A 284 3.90 15.07 -18.48
C ILE A 284 3.38 14.06 -19.49
N VAL A 285 2.18 13.51 -19.25
CA VAL A 285 1.55 12.52 -20.13
C VAL A 285 1.23 13.11 -21.49
N GLY A 286 0.73 14.37 -21.50
CA GLY A 286 0.47 15.11 -22.74
C GLY A 286 -0.79 14.64 -23.50
N ASP A 287 -1.65 13.85 -22.87
CA ASP A 287 -2.91 13.38 -23.44
C ASP A 287 -4.03 14.39 -23.36
N ASN A 288 -5.11 14.17 -24.11
CA ASN A 288 -6.38 14.81 -23.88
C ASN A 288 -7.15 14.03 -22.82
N TYR A 289 -7.01 14.42 -21.54
CA TYR A 289 -7.59 13.70 -20.41
C TYR A 289 -9.11 13.50 -20.51
N THR A 290 -9.83 14.40 -21.18
CA THR A 290 -11.29 14.31 -21.32
C THR A 290 -11.75 13.42 -22.49
N ASP A 291 -10.83 12.99 -23.34
CA ASP A 291 -11.12 12.06 -24.44
C ASP A 291 -10.85 10.61 -23.98
N TRP A 292 -11.90 9.90 -23.63
CA TRP A 292 -11.87 8.49 -23.20
C TRP A 292 -11.53 7.50 -24.33
N HIS A 293 -11.53 7.95 -25.58
CA HIS A 293 -11.17 7.09 -26.73
C HIS A 293 -9.69 7.20 -27.09
N GLN A 294 -9.01 8.21 -26.58
CA GLN A 294 -7.58 8.33 -26.77
C GLN A 294 -6.85 7.32 -25.88
N ASN A 295 -6.14 6.39 -26.51
CA ASN A 295 -5.35 5.35 -25.85
C ASN A 295 -3.87 5.30 -26.30
N ASN A 296 -3.50 6.09 -27.32
CA ASN A 296 -2.17 6.17 -27.88
C ASN A 296 -1.26 7.19 -27.16
N TYR A 297 -1.26 7.18 -25.84
CA TYR A 297 -0.41 8.02 -25.00
C TYR A 297 0.39 7.14 -24.04
N GLY A 298 1.40 7.71 -23.40
CA GLY A 298 2.27 6.95 -22.51
C GLY A 298 3.64 6.66 -23.13
N ASN A 299 4.36 5.73 -22.51
CA ASN A 299 5.65 5.23 -22.99
C ASN A 299 5.90 3.78 -22.56
N SER A 300 7.02 3.19 -22.98
CA SER A 300 7.37 1.79 -22.69
C SER A 300 8.11 1.58 -21.35
N ASP A 301 8.31 2.61 -20.53
CA ASP A 301 8.93 2.45 -19.20
C ASP A 301 7.96 1.86 -18.18
N VAL A 302 7.87 0.55 -18.15
CA VAL A 302 7.01 -0.19 -17.21
C VAL A 302 7.60 -0.29 -15.80
N MET A 303 8.82 0.18 -15.57
CA MET A 303 9.44 0.21 -14.24
C MET A 303 9.14 1.51 -13.50
N GLY A 304 9.30 2.65 -14.15
CA GLY A 304 9.14 3.95 -13.52
C GLY A 304 10.11 4.20 -12.37
N GLN A 305 9.79 5.16 -11.52
CA GLN A 305 10.66 5.61 -10.43
C GLN A 305 10.53 4.78 -9.14
N ASP A 306 9.42 4.11 -8.92
CA ASP A 306 9.17 3.23 -7.75
C ASP A 306 8.33 2.02 -8.14
N ALA A 307 8.98 0.96 -8.59
CA ALA A 307 8.36 -0.30 -8.97
C ALA A 307 8.12 -1.26 -7.78
N LYS A 308 8.31 -0.82 -6.56
CA LYS A 308 8.36 -1.72 -5.38
C LYS A 308 7.07 -2.51 -5.18
N HIS A 309 5.91 -1.86 -5.26
CA HIS A 309 4.63 -2.51 -4.98
C HIS A 309 4.28 -3.52 -6.07
N GLY A 310 4.30 -3.15 -7.35
CA GLY A 310 3.99 -4.08 -8.44
C GLY A 310 5.01 -5.22 -8.57
N THR A 311 6.31 -4.97 -8.28
CA THR A 311 7.32 -6.03 -8.17
C THR A 311 6.98 -7.02 -7.04
N HIS A 312 6.53 -6.52 -5.89
CA HIS A 312 6.11 -7.37 -4.77
C HIS A 312 4.86 -8.18 -5.13
N VAL A 313 3.88 -7.57 -5.77
CA VAL A 313 2.67 -8.26 -6.28
C VAL A 313 3.04 -9.37 -7.25
N ALA A 314 3.91 -9.07 -8.23
CA ALA A 314 4.43 -10.07 -9.17
C ALA A 314 5.13 -11.23 -8.45
N GLY A 315 5.92 -10.93 -7.42
CA GLY A 315 6.62 -11.93 -6.62
C GLY A 315 5.68 -12.89 -5.90
N ILE A 316 4.62 -12.37 -5.27
CA ILE A 316 3.60 -13.19 -4.62
C ILE A 316 2.88 -14.08 -5.64
N ILE A 317 2.55 -13.56 -6.82
CA ILE A 317 1.85 -14.31 -7.85
C ILE A 317 2.74 -15.42 -8.41
N GLY A 318 3.97 -15.10 -8.83
CA GLY A 318 4.74 -16.04 -9.63
C GLY A 318 6.25 -15.81 -9.64
N ALA A 319 6.88 -15.48 -8.50
CA ALA A 319 8.32 -15.61 -8.37
C ALA A 319 8.76 -17.05 -8.68
N VAL A 320 9.96 -17.20 -9.24
CA VAL A 320 10.49 -18.50 -9.67
C VAL A 320 10.63 -19.44 -8.48
N ARG A 321 9.93 -20.58 -8.53
CA ARG A 321 9.90 -21.53 -7.42
C ARG A 321 11.18 -22.40 -7.36
N GLY A 322 11.60 -22.72 -6.14
CA GLY A 322 12.66 -23.69 -5.89
C GLY A 322 14.06 -23.24 -6.31
N ASN A 323 14.29 -21.97 -6.59
CA ASN A 323 15.58 -21.43 -7.01
C ASN A 323 16.48 -21.00 -5.82
N GLY A 324 15.97 -21.08 -4.58
CA GLY A 324 16.68 -20.67 -3.38
C GLY A 324 16.76 -19.15 -3.15
N ILE A 325 16.15 -18.34 -4.02
CA ILE A 325 16.14 -16.88 -3.96
C ILE A 325 14.74 -16.42 -3.52
N GLY A 326 14.67 -15.35 -2.73
CA GLY A 326 13.41 -14.68 -2.39
C GLY A 326 12.33 -15.60 -1.83
N VAL A 327 11.12 -15.49 -2.35
CA VAL A 327 9.95 -16.31 -2.01
C VAL A 327 9.53 -17.15 -3.23
N ASP A 328 8.82 -18.26 -3.01
CA ASP A 328 8.18 -18.99 -4.10
C ASP A 328 6.83 -18.37 -4.43
N GLY A 329 6.56 -18.12 -5.70
CA GLY A 329 5.27 -17.64 -6.16
C GLY A 329 4.16 -18.69 -6.05
N ILE A 330 2.91 -18.24 -5.95
CA ILE A 330 1.75 -19.15 -5.85
C ILE A 330 1.53 -19.92 -7.15
N ALA A 331 1.68 -19.24 -8.30
CA ALA A 331 1.38 -19.79 -9.63
C ALA A 331 2.67 -20.05 -10.43
N PRO A 332 3.07 -21.32 -10.64
CA PRO A 332 4.36 -21.64 -11.28
C PRO A 332 4.38 -21.45 -12.81
N SER A 333 3.23 -21.25 -13.43
CA SER A 333 3.10 -21.19 -14.89
C SER A 333 2.39 -19.92 -15.35
N VAL A 334 3.01 -18.78 -15.07
CA VAL A 334 2.51 -17.44 -15.46
C VAL A 334 3.59 -16.67 -16.24
N THR A 335 3.13 -15.68 -16.98
CA THR A 335 3.95 -14.57 -17.48
C THR A 335 3.29 -13.26 -17.10
N PHE A 336 4.06 -12.22 -16.79
CA PHE A 336 3.57 -10.92 -16.36
C PHE A 336 3.65 -9.90 -17.49
N MET A 337 2.54 -9.24 -17.80
CA MET A 337 2.49 -8.00 -18.55
C MET A 337 2.24 -6.87 -17.55
N MET A 338 3.07 -5.83 -17.60
CA MET A 338 2.89 -4.68 -16.74
C MET A 338 2.07 -3.58 -17.40
N ILE A 339 1.07 -3.10 -16.70
CA ILE A 339 0.26 -1.92 -17.05
C ILE A 339 0.48 -0.90 -15.95
N ARG A 340 1.36 0.08 -16.21
CA ARG A 340 1.72 1.09 -15.22
C ARG A 340 0.72 2.24 -15.28
N THR A 341 -0.10 2.38 -14.22
CA THR A 341 -1.16 3.38 -14.12
C THR A 341 -1.23 4.04 -12.74
N VAL A 342 -0.52 3.51 -11.76
CA VAL A 342 -0.64 3.91 -10.34
C VAL A 342 0.53 4.81 -9.96
N PRO A 343 0.29 6.12 -9.72
CA PRO A 343 1.29 7.05 -9.19
C PRO A 343 1.27 7.06 -7.65
N ASP A 344 2.15 7.86 -7.03
CA ASP A 344 1.99 8.31 -5.64
C ASP A 344 0.84 9.34 -5.59
N GLY A 345 -0.37 8.86 -5.33
CA GLY A 345 -1.62 9.58 -5.39
C GLY A 345 -2.76 8.62 -5.72
N ASP A 346 -3.88 9.13 -6.22
CA ASP A 346 -4.94 8.25 -6.73
C ASP A 346 -4.78 8.06 -8.24
N GLU A 347 -4.85 6.81 -8.67
CA GLU A 347 -4.92 6.45 -10.09
C GLU A 347 -6.10 7.14 -10.78
N ARG A 348 -6.02 7.26 -12.10
CA ARG A 348 -7.08 7.84 -12.91
C ARG A 348 -7.80 6.75 -13.69
N ASP A 349 -9.12 6.78 -13.64
CA ASP A 349 -9.98 5.79 -14.32
C ASP A 349 -9.62 5.62 -15.79
N LYS A 350 -9.28 6.72 -16.49
CA LYS A 350 -8.88 6.69 -17.90
C LYS A 350 -7.63 5.84 -18.14
N ASP A 351 -6.68 5.82 -17.19
CA ASP A 351 -5.41 5.11 -17.35
C ASP A 351 -5.57 3.61 -17.00
N VAL A 352 -6.62 3.26 -16.26
CA VAL A 352 -6.92 1.89 -15.81
C VAL A 352 -7.90 1.19 -16.75
N ALA A 353 -8.80 1.92 -17.41
CA ALA A 353 -9.86 1.41 -18.28
C ALA A 353 -9.36 0.96 -19.65
#